data_1888273e90064bb059e4d039993a2dbe
#
_entry.id   1888273e90064bb059e4d039993a2dbe
#
_cell.length_a   1.000
_cell.length_b   1.000
_cell.length_c   1.000
_cell.angle_alpha   90.00
_cell.angle_beta   90.00
_cell.angle_gamma   90.00
#
_symmetry.space_group_name_H-M   'P 1'
#
loop_
_entity.id
_entity.type
_entity.pdbx_description
1 polymer ?
#
loop_
_entity_poly.entity_id
_entity_poly.type
_entity_poly.pdbx_seq_one_letter_code
_entity_poly.pdbx_strand_id
1 'polypeptide(L)'
;MAIKVSLKTNQKQVAKNFKRLARKLPRIIDKGLLQGGFHLLEIIRTKSAKGQDFRGNPFAPYSEGYLKKLQREGKPTKVDLFYSGRMMGALTPNARTVRKIGNNIVGVSFSNAQMMKRALFNQVLNDPKREFFGFNSRTENIIGKAFNRFIAKEIRATRIWV
;
A
#
# COMPACT_ATOMS: atom_id res chain seq x y z
N MET A 1 16.64 63.42 15.53
CA MET A 1 15.44 62.54 15.54
C MET A 1 15.87 61.09 15.51
N ALA A 2 15.58 60.30 16.54
CA ALA A 2 15.92 58.88 16.56
C ALA A 2 14.64 58.08 16.17
N ILE A 3 14.71 57.29 15.10
CA ILE A 3 13.61 56.41 14.65
C ILE A 3 13.73 55.11 15.44
N LYS A 4 12.80 54.87 16.34
CA LYS A 4 12.70 53.64 17.13
C LYS A 4 11.95 52.55 16.29
N VAL A 5 12.67 51.64 15.70
CA VAL A 5 12.07 50.50 14.98
C VAL A 5 11.81 49.38 16.00
N SER A 6 10.55 49.07 16.24
CA SER A 6 10.14 47.93 17.09
C SER A 6 9.80 46.72 16.21
N LEU A 7 10.62 45.68 16.21
CA LEU A 7 10.32 44.41 15.57
C LEU A 7 9.45 43.53 16.47
N LYS A 8 8.18 43.38 16.11
CA LYS A 8 7.31 42.38 16.77
C LYS A 8 7.62 40.99 16.18
N THR A 9 8.26 40.14 16.96
CA THR A 9 8.53 38.75 16.54
C THR A 9 7.46 37.83 17.11
N ASN A 10 6.97 36.87 16.28
CA ASN A 10 6.03 35.84 16.70
C ASN A 10 6.71 34.54 17.17
N GLN A 11 7.98 34.63 17.60
CA GLN A 11 8.83 33.49 17.99
C GLN A 11 8.15 32.51 18.95
N LYS A 12 7.48 33.02 20.01
CA LYS A 12 6.78 32.19 21.00
C LYS A 12 5.67 31.34 20.35
N GLN A 13 4.90 31.94 19.45
CA GLN A 13 3.81 31.24 18.74
C GLN A 13 4.36 30.19 17.77
N VAL A 14 5.40 30.54 17.04
CA VAL A 14 6.11 29.62 16.13
C VAL A 14 6.66 28.43 16.91
N ALA A 15 7.39 28.67 18.01
CA ALA A 15 7.93 27.61 18.86
C ALA A 15 6.83 26.68 19.43
N LYS A 16 5.69 27.26 19.86
CA LYS A 16 4.52 26.48 20.32
C LYS A 16 3.96 25.59 19.20
N ASN A 17 3.86 26.12 17.99
CA ASN A 17 3.36 25.39 16.83
C ASN A 17 4.30 24.24 16.45
N PHE A 18 5.61 24.47 16.45
CA PHE A 18 6.61 23.41 16.22
C PHE A 18 6.53 22.31 17.27
N LYS A 19 6.45 22.65 18.57
CA LYS A 19 6.27 21.66 19.64
C LYS A 19 4.99 20.83 19.45
N ARG A 20 3.90 21.45 18.98
CA ARG A 20 2.65 20.75 18.67
C ARG A 20 2.80 19.81 17.49
N LEU A 21 3.49 20.24 16.43
CA LEU A 21 3.79 19.39 15.28
C LEU A 21 4.64 18.20 15.68
N ALA A 22 5.77 18.44 16.39
CA ALA A 22 6.67 17.38 16.84
C ALA A 22 5.94 16.28 17.61
N ARG A 23 5.00 16.65 18.48
CA ARG A 23 4.16 15.69 19.23
C ARG A 23 3.18 14.89 18.33
N LYS A 24 2.70 15.51 17.24
CA LYS A 24 1.73 14.87 16.32
C LYS A 24 2.41 14.06 15.21
N LEU A 25 3.65 14.40 14.88
CA LEU A 25 4.37 13.85 13.72
C LEU A 25 4.45 12.32 13.70
N PRO A 26 4.77 11.62 14.80
CA PRO A 26 4.80 10.15 14.78
C PRO A 26 3.45 9.55 14.38
N ARG A 27 2.35 10.09 14.89
CA ARG A 27 0.99 9.63 14.55
C ARG A 27 0.61 9.94 13.11
N ILE A 28 1.09 11.05 12.57
CA ILE A 28 0.88 11.42 11.17
C ILE A 28 1.63 10.45 10.27
N ILE A 29 2.88 10.13 10.59
CA ILE A 29 3.70 9.16 9.86
C ILE A 29 3.04 7.78 9.87
N ASP A 30 2.62 7.28 11.03
CA ASP A 30 1.92 5.99 11.16
C ASP A 30 0.68 5.92 10.26
N LYS A 31 -0.14 6.96 10.25
CA LYS A 31 -1.31 7.04 9.37
C LYS A 31 -0.93 7.04 7.90
N GLY A 32 0.09 7.79 7.52
CA GLY A 32 0.58 7.83 6.15
C GLY A 32 1.10 6.47 5.68
N LEU A 33 1.82 5.76 6.53
CA LEU A 33 2.31 4.40 6.25
C LEU A 33 1.16 3.39 6.10
N LEU A 34 0.14 3.45 6.95
CA LEU A 34 -1.06 2.61 6.81
C LEU A 34 -1.77 2.85 5.48
N GLN A 35 -1.92 4.11 5.07
CA GLN A 35 -2.47 4.44 3.75
C GLN A 35 -1.60 3.90 2.62
N GLY A 36 -0.28 3.99 2.73
CA GLY A 36 0.65 3.38 1.80
C GLY A 36 0.45 1.87 1.66
N GLY A 37 0.25 1.17 2.78
CA GLY A 37 -0.06 -0.27 2.80
C GLY A 37 -1.40 -0.60 2.11
N PHE A 38 -2.43 0.21 2.32
CA PHE A 38 -3.72 0.04 1.62
C PHE A 38 -3.57 0.25 0.11
N HIS A 39 -2.84 1.28 -0.32
CA HIS A 39 -2.55 1.49 -1.74
C HIS A 39 -1.74 0.34 -2.36
N LEU A 40 -0.78 -0.21 -1.63
CA LEU A 40 -0.03 -1.37 -2.10
C LEU A 40 -0.95 -2.56 -2.37
N LEU A 41 -1.86 -2.88 -1.44
CA LEU A 41 -2.82 -3.98 -1.64
C LEU A 41 -3.74 -3.74 -2.83
N GLU A 42 -4.20 -2.51 -3.01
CA GLU A 42 -5.04 -2.14 -4.15
C GLU A 42 -4.29 -2.34 -5.49
N ILE A 43 -3.03 -1.91 -5.55
CA ILE A 43 -2.18 -2.11 -6.74
C ILE A 43 -1.99 -3.59 -7.03
N ILE A 44 -1.66 -4.41 -6.02
CA ILE A 44 -1.48 -5.86 -6.16
C ILE A 44 -2.76 -6.50 -6.71
N ARG A 45 -3.92 -6.21 -6.11
CA ARG A 45 -5.20 -6.75 -6.54
C ARG A 45 -5.56 -6.33 -7.97
N THR A 46 -5.35 -5.06 -8.29
CA THR A 46 -5.63 -4.52 -9.63
C THR A 46 -4.76 -5.15 -10.70
N LYS A 47 -3.44 -5.31 -10.44
CA LYS A 47 -2.53 -5.98 -11.37
C LYS A 47 -2.90 -7.45 -11.54
N SER A 48 -3.16 -8.16 -10.45
CA SER A 48 -3.57 -9.57 -10.52
C SER A 48 -4.87 -9.76 -11.30
N ALA A 49 -5.86 -8.89 -11.11
CA ALA A 49 -7.11 -8.91 -11.89
C ALA A 49 -6.89 -8.67 -13.39
N LYS A 50 -5.84 -7.90 -13.74
CA LYS A 50 -5.41 -7.72 -15.12
C LYS A 50 -4.60 -8.89 -15.68
N GLY A 51 -4.28 -9.89 -14.85
CA GLY A 51 -3.43 -11.00 -15.24
C GLY A 51 -1.95 -10.67 -15.25
N GLN A 52 -1.51 -9.73 -14.40
CA GLN A 52 -0.15 -9.22 -14.36
C GLN A 52 0.54 -9.53 -13.02
N ASP A 53 1.84 -9.80 -13.09
CA ASP A 53 2.71 -9.92 -11.93
C ASP A 53 2.96 -8.55 -11.24
N PHE A 54 3.70 -8.53 -10.13
CA PHE A 54 4.01 -7.29 -9.43
C PHE A 54 4.91 -6.34 -10.27
N ARG A 55 5.63 -6.85 -11.27
CA ARG A 55 6.43 -6.04 -12.20
C ARG A 55 5.58 -5.44 -13.31
N GLY A 56 4.41 -6.05 -13.59
CA GLY A 56 3.50 -5.64 -14.67
C GLY A 56 3.57 -6.54 -15.91
N ASN A 57 4.34 -7.63 -15.86
CA ASN A 57 4.38 -8.63 -16.91
C ASN A 57 3.14 -9.52 -16.86
N PRO A 58 2.65 -10.05 -17.98
CA PRO A 58 1.55 -11.01 -17.96
C PRO A 58 1.96 -12.28 -17.20
N PHE A 59 1.00 -12.87 -16.46
CA PHE A 59 1.22 -14.18 -15.88
C PHE A 59 1.43 -15.24 -16.94
N ALA A 60 2.26 -16.24 -16.63
CA ALA A 60 2.39 -17.42 -17.46
C ALA A 60 1.02 -18.09 -17.67
N PRO A 61 0.71 -18.57 -18.89
CA PRO A 61 -0.56 -19.18 -19.21
C PRO A 61 -0.79 -20.45 -18.36
N TYR A 62 -2.04 -20.87 -18.28
CA TYR A 62 -2.39 -22.17 -17.72
C TYR A 62 -1.97 -23.29 -18.69
N SER A 63 -1.67 -24.49 -18.16
CA SER A 63 -1.48 -25.66 -18.97
C SER A 63 -2.76 -25.99 -19.76
N GLU A 64 -2.62 -26.60 -20.93
CA GLU A 64 -3.77 -26.98 -21.79
C GLU A 64 -4.81 -27.83 -21.04
N GLY A 65 -4.35 -28.80 -20.24
CA GLY A 65 -5.24 -29.64 -19.45
C GLY A 65 -6.08 -28.84 -18.45
N TYR A 66 -5.45 -27.84 -17.78
CA TYR A 66 -6.16 -26.97 -16.87
C TYR A 66 -7.11 -26.00 -17.58
N LEU A 67 -6.73 -25.47 -18.74
CA LEU A 67 -7.61 -24.65 -19.58
C LEU A 67 -8.86 -25.42 -20.00
N LYS A 68 -8.70 -26.68 -20.49
CA LYS A 68 -9.84 -27.55 -20.84
C LYS A 68 -10.75 -27.83 -19.64
N LYS A 69 -10.20 -27.96 -18.43
CA LYS A 69 -10.99 -28.09 -17.19
C LYS A 69 -11.80 -26.82 -16.92
N LEU A 70 -11.15 -25.62 -16.97
CA LEU A 70 -11.83 -24.35 -16.75
C LEU A 70 -12.98 -24.13 -17.74
N GLN A 71 -12.76 -24.44 -19.03
CA GLN A 71 -13.78 -24.34 -20.07
C GLN A 71 -14.99 -25.25 -19.77
N ARG A 72 -14.73 -26.49 -19.35
CA ARG A 72 -15.82 -27.43 -18.97
C ARG A 72 -16.61 -26.95 -17.76
N GLU A 73 -15.96 -26.24 -16.83
CA GLU A 73 -16.60 -25.67 -15.64
C GLU A 73 -17.24 -24.29 -15.89
N GLY A 74 -17.21 -23.78 -17.14
CA GLY A 74 -17.69 -22.43 -17.45
C GLY A 74 -16.93 -21.32 -16.73
N LYS A 75 -15.66 -21.56 -16.37
CA LYS A 75 -14.81 -20.63 -15.66
C LYS A 75 -13.98 -19.76 -16.60
N PRO A 76 -13.65 -18.52 -16.21
CA PRO A 76 -12.73 -17.69 -16.99
C PRO A 76 -11.39 -18.39 -17.21
N THR A 77 -10.89 -18.34 -18.44
CA THR A 77 -9.60 -18.94 -18.83
C THR A 77 -8.42 -17.98 -18.63
N LYS A 78 -8.70 -16.71 -18.30
CA LYS A 78 -7.70 -15.72 -17.99
C LYS A 78 -6.97 -16.06 -16.70
N VAL A 79 -5.65 -15.91 -16.71
CA VAL A 79 -4.82 -16.08 -15.50
C VAL A 79 -4.88 -14.80 -14.67
N ASP A 80 -5.80 -14.75 -13.71
CA ASP A 80 -6.01 -13.56 -12.86
C ASP A 80 -5.94 -13.87 -11.35
N LEU A 81 -5.68 -15.13 -10.99
CA LEU A 81 -5.63 -15.63 -9.62
C LEU A 81 -6.96 -15.48 -8.83
N PHE A 82 -8.06 -15.23 -9.53
CA PHE A 82 -9.40 -15.03 -8.93
C PHE A 82 -10.33 -16.24 -9.05
N TYR A 83 -9.82 -17.43 -9.38
CA TYR A 83 -10.65 -18.64 -9.63
C TYR A 83 -11.87 -18.77 -8.69
N SER A 84 -11.68 -18.69 -7.37
CA SER A 84 -12.77 -18.67 -6.39
C SER A 84 -12.93 -17.31 -5.69
N GLY A 85 -12.12 -16.32 -6.03
CA GLY A 85 -12.06 -15.02 -5.37
C GLY A 85 -11.51 -15.04 -3.93
N ARG A 86 -11.45 -16.22 -3.29
CA ARG A 86 -11.09 -16.34 -1.86
C ARG A 86 -9.68 -15.84 -1.55
N MET A 87 -8.68 -16.19 -2.37
CA MET A 87 -7.30 -15.78 -2.15
C MET A 87 -7.14 -14.26 -2.27
N MET A 88 -7.65 -13.68 -3.35
CA MET A 88 -7.58 -12.23 -3.56
C MET A 88 -8.54 -11.46 -2.64
N GLY A 89 -9.63 -12.08 -2.22
CA GLY A 89 -10.53 -11.54 -1.19
C GLY A 89 -9.83 -11.41 0.17
N ALA A 90 -8.92 -12.34 0.51
CA ALA A 90 -8.12 -12.27 1.73
C ALA A 90 -7.05 -11.15 1.73
N LEU A 91 -6.87 -10.46 0.60
CA LEU A 91 -6.05 -9.24 0.46
C LEU A 91 -6.91 -7.97 0.42
N THR A 92 -8.19 -8.03 0.75
CA THR A 92 -9.03 -6.82 0.81
C THR A 92 -8.47 -5.87 1.87
N PRO A 93 -8.24 -4.58 1.53
CA PRO A 93 -7.67 -3.60 2.43
C PRO A 93 -8.52 -3.43 3.70
N ASN A 94 -7.96 -3.78 4.85
CA ASN A 94 -8.58 -3.62 6.18
C ASN A 94 -7.51 -3.73 7.29
N ALA A 95 -7.90 -3.57 8.54
CA ALA A 95 -7.01 -3.61 9.69
C ALA A 95 -6.33 -4.99 9.94
N ARG A 96 -6.82 -6.08 9.36
CA ARG A 96 -6.19 -7.41 9.44
C ARG A 96 -5.11 -7.59 8.38
N THR A 97 -5.27 -6.94 7.23
CA THR A 97 -4.36 -7.06 6.08
C THR A 97 -3.27 -6.00 6.05
N VAL A 98 -3.53 -4.83 6.65
CA VAL A 98 -2.57 -3.73 6.77
C VAL A 98 -2.50 -3.30 8.23
N ARG A 99 -1.37 -3.49 8.87
CA ARG A 99 -1.21 -3.21 10.29
C ARG A 99 0.18 -2.69 10.63
N LYS A 100 0.27 -1.87 11.66
CA LYS A 100 1.56 -1.49 12.25
C LYS A 100 2.20 -2.71 12.91
N ILE A 101 3.44 -3.00 12.56
CA ILE A 101 4.23 -4.12 13.10
C ILE A 101 5.49 -3.67 13.85
N GLY A 102 5.79 -2.36 13.81
CA GLY A 102 6.94 -1.76 14.48
C GLY A 102 6.88 -0.24 14.39
N ASN A 103 7.89 0.43 14.95
CA ASN A 103 8.03 1.87 14.81
C ASN A 103 8.29 2.22 13.33
N ASN A 104 7.41 3.04 12.75
CA ASN A 104 7.47 3.44 11.34
C ASN A 104 7.48 2.25 10.36
N ILE A 105 6.95 1.09 10.77
CA ILE A 105 6.87 -0.10 9.94
C ILE A 105 5.41 -0.57 9.87
N VAL A 106 4.89 -0.69 8.66
CA VAL A 106 3.58 -1.26 8.37
C VAL A 106 3.76 -2.56 7.60
N GLY A 107 3.16 -3.62 8.12
CA GLY A 107 3.10 -4.91 7.47
C GLY A 107 1.85 -5.04 6.63
N VAL A 108 2.01 -5.71 5.48
CA VAL A 108 0.93 -6.09 4.58
C VAL A 108 0.89 -7.61 4.51
N SER A 109 -0.27 -8.22 4.73
CA SER A 109 -0.42 -9.67 4.80
C SER A 109 -1.81 -10.13 4.37
N PHE A 110 -1.99 -11.42 4.23
CA PHE A 110 -3.30 -12.03 4.06
C PHE A 110 -4.07 -12.05 5.40
N SER A 111 -5.36 -11.82 5.35
CA SER A 111 -6.23 -11.93 6.54
C SER A 111 -6.47 -13.37 7.00
N ASN A 112 -6.05 -14.36 6.21
CA ASN A 112 -6.31 -15.79 6.43
C ASN A 112 -5.05 -16.61 6.10
N ALA A 113 -4.60 -17.43 7.05
CA ALA A 113 -3.39 -18.26 6.91
C ALA A 113 -3.49 -19.29 5.76
N GLN A 114 -4.67 -19.89 5.51
CA GLN A 114 -4.86 -20.83 4.42
C GLN A 114 -4.70 -20.13 3.06
N MET A 115 -5.20 -18.91 2.93
CA MET A 115 -5.03 -18.14 1.71
C MET A 115 -3.59 -17.66 1.53
N MET A 116 -2.89 -17.38 2.61
CA MET A 116 -1.44 -17.11 2.57
C MET A 116 -0.65 -18.32 2.06
N LYS A 117 -0.96 -19.54 2.50
CA LYS A 117 -0.34 -20.76 1.97
C LYS A 117 -0.58 -20.94 0.46
N ARG A 118 -1.80 -20.69 -0.01
CA ARG A 118 -2.13 -20.71 -1.44
C ARG A 118 -1.37 -19.64 -2.24
N ALA A 119 -1.23 -18.45 -1.66
CA ALA A 119 -0.45 -17.38 -2.25
C ALA A 119 1.03 -17.76 -2.37
N LEU A 120 1.61 -18.32 -1.31
CA LEU A 120 2.98 -18.80 -1.30
C LEU A 120 3.21 -19.85 -2.39
N PHE A 121 2.26 -20.80 -2.56
CA PHE A 121 2.32 -21.80 -3.62
C PHE A 121 2.42 -21.14 -5.00
N ASN A 122 1.56 -20.18 -5.32
CA ASN A 122 1.62 -19.47 -6.60
C ASN A 122 2.87 -18.61 -6.75
N GLN A 123 3.30 -17.97 -5.67
CA GLN A 123 4.41 -17.01 -5.66
C GLN A 123 5.77 -17.67 -5.83
N VAL A 124 5.97 -18.84 -5.21
CA VAL A 124 7.29 -19.44 -5.04
C VAL A 124 7.37 -20.89 -5.51
N LEU A 125 6.36 -21.69 -5.21
CA LEU A 125 6.43 -23.16 -5.36
C LEU A 125 5.89 -23.67 -6.69
N ASN A 126 4.98 -22.92 -7.32
CA ASN A 126 4.36 -23.32 -8.59
C ASN A 126 5.36 -23.19 -9.76
N ASP A 127 5.20 -24.03 -10.77
CA ASP A 127 5.90 -23.88 -12.04
C ASP A 127 4.87 -23.86 -13.18
N PRO A 128 4.78 -22.80 -13.96
CA PRO A 128 5.51 -21.53 -13.80
C PRO A 128 5.02 -20.71 -12.59
N LYS A 129 5.95 -19.99 -11.97
CA LYS A 129 5.66 -19.07 -10.86
C LYS A 129 4.75 -17.93 -11.30
N ARG A 130 3.87 -17.48 -10.40
CA ARG A 130 3.01 -16.31 -10.59
C ARG A 130 3.26 -15.31 -9.47
N GLU A 131 4.31 -14.51 -9.63
CA GLU A 131 4.79 -13.55 -8.62
C GLU A 131 3.90 -12.31 -8.60
N PHE A 132 2.80 -12.38 -7.90
CA PHE A 132 1.83 -11.28 -7.82
C PHE A 132 1.99 -10.38 -6.60
N PHE A 133 2.59 -10.91 -5.52
CA PHE A 133 2.75 -10.20 -4.26
C PHE A 133 4.16 -9.61 -4.18
N GLY A 134 4.26 -8.31 -4.34
CA GLY A 134 5.52 -7.58 -4.33
C GLY A 134 5.32 -6.14 -4.80
N PHE A 135 6.42 -5.41 -4.86
CA PHE A 135 6.45 -4.06 -5.41
C PHE A 135 7.74 -3.84 -6.19
N ASN A 136 7.73 -2.88 -7.06
CA ASN A 136 8.86 -2.45 -7.86
C ASN A 136 9.02 -0.93 -7.74
N SER A 137 10.07 -0.36 -8.31
CA SER A 137 10.38 1.07 -8.24
C SER A 137 9.21 1.97 -8.69
N ARG A 138 8.41 1.54 -9.67
CA ARG A 138 7.21 2.28 -10.08
C ARG A 138 6.16 2.29 -8.97
N THR A 139 5.94 1.15 -8.33
CA THR A 139 4.98 1.02 -7.21
C THR A 139 5.47 1.81 -6.00
N GLU A 140 6.76 1.73 -5.67
CA GLU A 140 7.40 2.54 -4.62
C GLU A 140 7.19 4.03 -4.85
N ASN A 141 7.43 4.51 -6.07
CA ASN A 141 7.22 5.90 -6.44
C ASN A 141 5.76 6.35 -6.30
N ILE A 142 4.80 5.50 -6.68
CA ILE A 142 3.37 5.80 -6.52
C ILE A 142 3.02 5.94 -5.04
N ILE A 143 3.43 4.98 -4.21
CA ILE A 143 3.18 4.97 -2.77
C ILE A 143 3.89 6.14 -2.09
N GLY A 144 5.16 6.40 -2.43
CA GLY A 144 5.95 7.51 -1.91
C GLY A 144 5.31 8.88 -2.22
N LYS A 145 4.85 9.08 -3.46
CA LYS A 145 4.12 10.31 -3.83
C LYS A 145 2.80 10.45 -3.04
N ALA A 146 2.05 9.38 -2.83
CA ALA A 146 0.83 9.40 -2.05
C ALA A 146 1.13 9.71 -0.57
N PHE A 147 2.14 9.07 0.01
CA PHE A 147 2.63 9.34 1.36
C PHE A 147 3.04 10.80 1.54
N ASN A 148 3.89 11.32 0.66
CA ASN A 148 4.37 12.71 0.74
C ASN A 148 3.22 13.72 0.64
N ARG A 149 2.24 13.49 -0.24
CA ARG A 149 1.04 14.34 -0.34
C ARG A 149 0.23 14.30 0.96
N PHE A 150 0.05 13.12 1.55
CA PHE A 150 -0.64 12.96 2.81
C PHE A 150 0.08 13.72 3.94
N ILE A 151 1.39 13.52 4.10
CA ILE A 151 2.20 14.21 5.13
C ILE A 151 2.11 15.73 4.95
N ALA A 152 2.30 16.23 3.72
CA ALA A 152 2.21 17.67 3.44
C ALA A 152 0.84 18.25 3.80
N LYS A 153 -0.26 17.52 3.50
CA LYS A 153 -1.62 17.90 3.87
C LYS A 153 -1.79 18.00 5.39
N GLU A 154 -1.35 17.00 6.13
CA GLU A 154 -1.45 16.94 7.59
C GLU A 154 -0.60 18.04 8.27
N ILE A 155 0.61 18.30 7.76
CA ILE A 155 1.47 19.39 8.24
C ILE A 155 0.78 20.75 8.03
N ARG A 156 0.24 21.02 6.84
CA ARG A 156 -0.50 22.25 6.57
C ARG A 156 -1.72 22.41 7.49
N ALA A 157 -2.45 21.32 7.75
CA ALA A 157 -3.60 21.32 8.65
C ALA A 157 -3.23 21.65 10.12
N THR A 158 -1.96 21.52 10.51
CA THR A 158 -1.50 21.93 11.85
C THR A 158 -1.35 23.45 12.02
N ARG A 159 -1.55 24.24 10.95
CA ARG A 159 -1.43 25.71 10.92
C ARG A 159 -0.17 26.20 11.61
N ILE A 160 0.99 25.71 11.15
CA ILE A 160 2.30 26.09 11.69
C ILE A 160 2.65 27.52 11.25
N TRP A 161 2.19 27.89 10.07
CA TRP A 161 2.44 29.18 9.44
C TRP A 161 1.18 30.05 9.63
N VAL A 162 1.21 30.93 10.65
CA VAL A 162 0.26 32.03 10.85
C VAL A 162 1.06 33.30 11.11
#